data_e2042aa1a446ffa65b793f1e93078c2a
#
_entry.id   e2042aa1a446ffa65b793f1e93078c2a
#
_cell.length_a   1.000
_cell.length_b   1.000
_cell.length_c   1.000
_cell.angle_alpha   90.00
_cell.angle_beta   90.00
_cell.angle_gamma   90.00
#
_symmetry.space_group_name_H-M   'P 1'
#
loop_
_entity.id
_entity.type
_entity.pdbx_description
1 polymer ?
#
loop_
_entity_poly.entity_id
_entity_poly.type
_entity_poly.pdbx_seq_one_letter_code
_entity_poly.pdbx_strand_id
1 'polypeptide(L)'
;SGSKKNIFAEYMQRKELKSIVNPINAPHRPKQPNMILNRIIRGMLPRRKPKGQTAFKRLKVHIGIPTPYRSVEKMTFEDTKPRKPVQLYVTIGEIAVNQGWRKR
;
A
#
# COMPACT_ATOMS: atom_id res chain seq x y z
N SER A 1 -8.80 -4.92 -5.88
CA SER A 1 -10.06 -5.64 -6.17
C SER A 1 -9.81 -7.12 -6.36
N GLY A 2 -10.86 -7.94 -6.18
CA GLY A 2 -10.81 -9.38 -6.32
C GLY A 2 -11.15 -10.11 -5.03
N SER A 3 -10.93 -11.43 -4.99
CA SER A 3 -11.22 -12.26 -3.83
C SER A 3 -10.26 -11.93 -2.66
N LYS A 4 -10.80 -11.69 -1.48
CA LYS A 4 -9.99 -11.44 -0.27
C LYS A 4 -9.00 -12.59 -0.01
N LYS A 5 -9.45 -13.83 -0.17
CA LYS A 5 -8.62 -15.02 0.02
C LYS A 5 -7.39 -15.01 -0.90
N ASN A 6 -7.60 -14.73 -2.18
CA ASN A 6 -6.51 -14.72 -3.17
C ASN A 6 -5.52 -13.58 -2.92
N ILE A 7 -6.03 -12.39 -2.57
CA ILE A 7 -5.19 -11.22 -2.29
C ILE A 7 -4.34 -11.48 -1.04
N PHE A 8 -4.93 -12.00 0.03
CA PHE A 8 -4.20 -12.34 1.26
C PHE A 8 -3.14 -13.41 1.00
N ALA A 9 -3.46 -14.44 0.22
CA ALA A 9 -2.51 -15.49 -0.14
C ALA A 9 -1.32 -14.93 -0.93
N GLU A 10 -1.56 -14.04 -1.89
CA GLU A 10 -0.49 -13.42 -2.68
C GLU A 10 0.46 -12.60 -1.81
N TYR A 11 -0.07 -11.78 -0.90
CA TYR A 11 0.75 -10.99 0.01
C TYR A 11 1.54 -11.86 1.00
N MET A 12 0.95 -12.95 1.46
CA MET A 12 1.66 -13.90 2.34
C MET A 12 2.80 -14.62 1.61
N GLN A 13 2.59 -15.02 0.37
CA GLN A 13 3.66 -15.61 -0.46
C GLN A 13 4.82 -14.63 -0.62
N ARG A 14 4.54 -13.36 -0.89
CA ARG A 14 5.58 -12.33 -1.01
C ARG A 14 6.36 -12.15 0.29
N LYS A 15 5.67 -12.25 1.44
CA LYS A 15 6.30 -12.13 2.76
C LYS A 15 7.25 -13.29 3.06
N GLU A 16 6.93 -14.48 2.57
CA GLU A 16 7.70 -15.71 2.80
C GLU A 16 8.96 -15.81 1.94
N LEU A 17 9.11 -14.94 0.93
CA LEU A 17 10.31 -14.93 0.10
C LEU A 17 11.55 -14.61 0.94
N LYS A 18 12.46 -15.55 1.02
CA LYS A 18 13.71 -15.42 1.77
C LYS A 18 14.88 -15.96 0.94
N SER A 19 16.05 -15.36 1.12
CA SER A 19 17.28 -15.91 0.58
C SER A 19 17.77 -17.05 1.49
N ILE A 20 18.03 -18.21 0.93
CA ILE A 20 18.55 -19.36 1.67
C ILE A 20 20.01 -19.11 2.10
N VAL A 21 20.79 -18.48 1.24
CA VAL A 21 22.22 -18.21 1.46
C VAL A 21 22.41 -17.06 2.44
N ASN A 22 21.67 -15.97 2.26
CA ASN A 22 21.75 -14.80 3.14
C ASN A 22 20.37 -14.17 3.34
N PRO A 23 19.69 -14.47 4.46
CA PRO A 23 18.37 -13.91 4.75
C PRO A 23 18.32 -12.39 4.80
N ILE A 24 19.44 -11.71 5.05
CA ILE A 24 19.52 -10.25 5.06
C ILE A 24 19.24 -9.67 3.67
N ASN A 25 19.58 -10.38 2.61
CA ASN A 25 19.36 -9.97 1.23
C ASN A 25 17.92 -10.23 0.75
N ALA A 26 17.07 -10.85 1.57
CA ALA A 26 15.68 -11.08 1.22
C ALA A 26 14.92 -9.75 1.06
N PRO A 27 13.93 -9.67 0.15
CA PRO A 27 13.13 -8.44 0.02
C PRO A 27 12.41 -8.10 1.32
N HIS A 28 12.54 -6.87 1.77
CA HIS A 28 11.81 -6.37 2.93
C HIS A 28 10.45 -5.85 2.49
N ARG A 29 9.39 -6.45 3.02
CA ARG A 29 8.00 -6.06 2.71
C ARG A 29 7.42 -5.32 3.91
N PRO A 30 6.95 -4.07 3.75
CA PRO A 30 6.37 -3.33 4.86
C PRO A 30 5.02 -3.91 5.27
N LYS A 31 4.70 -3.82 6.55
CA LYS A 31 3.42 -4.25 7.10
C LYS A 31 2.45 -3.09 7.31
N GLN A 32 2.96 -1.87 7.47
CA GLN A 32 2.13 -0.69 7.74
C GLN A 32 1.30 -0.32 6.49
N PRO A 33 0.01 0.04 6.67
CA PRO A 33 -0.85 0.35 5.53
C PRO A 33 -0.36 1.52 4.69
N ASN A 34 0.16 2.58 5.31
CA ASN A 34 0.70 3.73 4.61
C ASN A 34 1.91 3.36 3.74
N MET A 35 2.78 2.48 4.22
CA MET A 35 3.94 2.04 3.45
C MET A 35 3.55 1.10 2.32
N ILE A 36 2.53 0.28 2.50
CA ILE A 36 2.00 -0.58 1.44
C ILE A 36 1.48 0.27 0.28
N LEU A 37 0.63 1.26 0.59
CA LEU A 37 0.08 2.15 -0.43
C LEU A 37 1.18 2.99 -1.10
N ASN A 38 2.15 3.46 -0.34
CA ASN A 38 3.28 4.20 -0.87
C ASN A 38 4.04 3.38 -1.94
N ARG A 39 4.28 2.11 -1.68
CA ARG A 39 4.93 1.22 -2.65
C ARG A 39 4.08 0.94 -3.88
N ILE A 40 2.77 0.81 -3.71
CA ILE A 40 1.84 0.63 -4.83
C ILE A 40 1.91 1.83 -5.78
N ILE A 41 1.83 3.05 -5.23
CA ILE A 41 1.89 4.28 -6.02
C ILE A 41 3.26 4.45 -6.67
N ARG A 42 4.34 4.10 -5.97
CA ARG A 42 5.70 4.13 -6.53
C ARG A 42 5.80 3.29 -7.80
N GLY A 43 5.15 2.14 -7.85
CA GLY A 43 5.11 1.27 -9.03
C GLY A 43 4.38 1.89 -10.22
N MET A 44 3.49 2.85 -9.98
CA MET A 44 2.73 3.56 -11.01
C MET A 44 3.47 4.77 -11.59
N LEU A 45 4.55 5.20 -10.95
CA LEU A 45 5.34 6.37 -11.36
C LEU A 45 6.58 5.93 -12.14
N PRO A 46 7.09 6.77 -13.07
CA PRO A 46 8.32 6.48 -13.81
C PRO A 46 9.56 6.71 -12.92
N ARG A 47 9.76 5.86 -11.92
CA ARG A 47 10.74 6.05 -10.84
C ARG A 47 12.21 6.09 -11.31
N ARG A 48 12.49 5.59 -12.52
CA ARG A 48 13.83 5.62 -13.09
C ARG A 48 14.17 6.99 -13.69
N LYS A 49 13.16 7.81 -13.95
CA LYS A 49 13.30 9.15 -14.51
C LYS A 49 13.26 10.22 -13.41
N PRO A 50 13.99 11.33 -13.54
CA PRO A 50 13.94 12.41 -12.55
C PRO A 50 12.53 12.94 -12.27
N LYS A 51 11.68 13.00 -13.30
CA LYS A 51 10.26 13.41 -13.18
C LYS A 51 9.49 12.52 -12.19
N GLY A 52 9.66 11.21 -12.31
CA GLY A 52 8.99 10.26 -11.41
C GLY A 52 9.53 10.32 -9.99
N GLN A 53 10.84 10.49 -9.84
CA GLN A 53 11.47 10.65 -8.53
C GLN A 53 10.97 11.91 -7.81
N THR A 54 10.86 13.03 -8.52
CA THR A 54 10.33 14.27 -7.97
C THR A 54 8.87 14.11 -7.55
N ALA A 55 8.05 13.48 -8.40
CA ALA A 55 6.65 13.20 -8.07
C ALA A 55 6.52 12.29 -6.82
N PHE A 56 7.36 11.29 -6.70
CA PHE A 56 7.36 10.39 -5.55
C PHE A 56 7.76 11.10 -4.24
N LYS A 57 8.69 12.04 -4.30
CA LYS A 57 9.08 12.84 -3.12
C LYS A 57 7.93 13.70 -2.60
N ARG A 58 7.00 14.10 -3.45
CA ARG A 58 5.81 14.87 -3.04
C ARG A 58 4.74 14.02 -2.39
N LEU A 59 4.80 12.70 -2.59
CA LEU A 59 3.80 11.79 -2.05
C LEU A 59 3.95 11.64 -0.54
N LYS A 60 2.87 11.89 0.18
CA LYS A 60 2.75 11.64 1.62
C LYS A 60 1.50 10.81 1.88
N VAL A 61 1.65 9.67 2.50
CA VAL A 61 0.54 8.76 2.82
C VAL A 61 0.36 8.70 4.32
N HIS A 62 -0.86 8.93 4.78
CA HIS A 62 -1.21 8.95 6.20
C HIS A 62 -2.25 7.89 6.52
N ILE A 63 -2.20 7.36 7.73
CA ILE A 63 -3.24 6.48 8.27
C ILE A 63 -4.28 7.37 8.93
N GLY A 64 -5.50 7.41 8.36
CA GLY A 64 -6.55 8.32 8.80
C GLY A 64 -6.24 9.78 8.41
N ILE A 65 -6.88 10.72 9.07
CA ILE A 65 -6.70 12.15 8.80
C ILE A 65 -5.88 12.77 9.93
N PRO A 66 -4.63 13.23 9.67
CA PRO A 66 -3.81 13.89 10.67
C PRO A 66 -4.45 15.21 11.12
N THR A 67 -4.20 15.61 12.36
CA THR A 67 -4.73 16.85 12.94
C THR A 67 -4.48 18.08 12.06
N PRO A 68 -3.27 18.31 11.50
CA PRO A 68 -3.01 19.48 10.64
C PRO A 68 -3.88 19.53 9.39
N TYR A 69 -4.39 18.40 8.92
CA TYR A 69 -5.17 18.33 7.68
C TYR A 69 -6.66 18.17 7.88
N ARG A 70 -7.16 18.23 9.13
CA ARG A 70 -8.59 18.06 9.42
C ARG A 70 -9.45 19.17 8.82
N SER A 71 -8.96 20.40 8.83
CA SER A 71 -9.66 21.58 8.31
C SER A 71 -9.40 21.84 6.84
N VAL A 72 -8.49 21.11 6.21
CA VAL A 72 -8.12 21.28 4.80
C VAL A 72 -9.16 20.61 3.91
N GLU A 73 -9.51 21.26 2.80
CA GLU A 73 -10.40 20.69 1.79
C GLU A 73 -9.81 19.41 1.19
N LYS A 74 -10.65 18.40 1.05
CA LYS A 74 -10.24 17.10 0.54
C LYS A 74 -10.80 16.88 -0.86
N MET A 75 -9.95 16.39 -1.76
CA MET A 75 -10.31 16.11 -3.14
C MET A 75 -10.39 14.60 -3.37
N THR A 76 -11.45 14.17 -4.05
CA THR A 76 -11.63 12.77 -4.46
C THR A 76 -11.76 12.71 -5.97
N PHE A 77 -11.01 11.81 -6.61
CA PHE A 77 -11.07 11.61 -8.05
C PHE A 77 -12.11 10.54 -8.39
N GLU A 78 -12.97 10.82 -9.37
CA GLU A 78 -14.01 9.88 -9.81
C GLU A 78 -13.43 8.55 -10.28
N ASP A 79 -12.30 8.57 -10.97
CA ASP A 79 -11.65 7.38 -11.50
C ASP A 79 -11.18 6.41 -10.41
N THR A 80 -11.02 6.89 -9.19
CA THR A 80 -10.55 6.09 -8.05
C THR A 80 -11.67 5.46 -7.25
N LYS A 81 -12.94 5.81 -7.55
CA LYS A 81 -14.09 5.25 -6.83
C LYS A 81 -14.34 3.79 -7.19
N PRO A 82 -14.73 2.95 -6.20
CA PRO A 82 -15.06 1.56 -6.47
C PRO A 82 -16.23 1.42 -7.44
N ARG A 83 -16.08 0.59 -8.46
CA ARG A 83 -17.12 0.32 -9.46
C ARG A 83 -17.77 -1.05 -9.32
N LYS A 84 -17.11 -1.96 -8.57
CA LYS A 84 -17.60 -3.30 -8.32
C LYS A 84 -18.27 -3.39 -6.95
N PRO A 85 -19.06 -4.45 -6.67
CA PRO A 85 -19.62 -4.66 -5.33
C PRO A 85 -18.54 -4.66 -4.25
N VAL A 86 -18.88 -4.17 -3.05
CA VAL A 86 -17.96 -4.07 -1.90
C VAL A 86 -17.28 -5.40 -1.58
N GLN A 87 -17.97 -6.51 -1.81
CA GLN A 87 -17.45 -7.86 -1.56
C GLN A 87 -16.22 -8.20 -2.39
N LEU A 88 -16.00 -7.51 -3.50
CA LEU A 88 -14.85 -7.72 -4.40
C LEU A 88 -13.69 -6.77 -4.12
N TYR A 89 -13.72 -6.05 -3.00
CA TYR A 89 -12.66 -5.14 -2.59
C TYR A 89 -12.12 -5.50 -1.23
N VAL A 90 -10.83 -5.25 -1.06
CA VAL A 90 -10.12 -5.40 0.22
C VAL A 90 -9.48 -4.07 0.54
N THR A 91 -9.59 -3.62 1.79
CA THR A 91 -8.88 -2.43 2.24
C THR A 91 -7.40 -2.75 2.48
N ILE A 92 -6.56 -1.75 2.31
CA ILE A 92 -5.12 -1.90 2.61
C ILE A 92 -4.90 -2.18 4.09
N GLY A 93 -5.76 -1.62 4.96
CA GLY A 93 -5.75 -1.92 6.39
C GLY A 93 -5.98 -3.40 6.69
N GLU A 94 -6.91 -4.05 6.00
CA GLU A 94 -7.16 -5.49 6.16
C GLU A 94 -5.95 -6.31 5.73
N ILE A 95 -5.29 -5.94 4.62
CA ILE A 95 -4.06 -6.60 4.17
C ILE A 95 -2.96 -6.44 5.22
N ALA A 96 -2.79 -5.24 5.77
CA ALA A 96 -1.80 -4.96 6.79
C ALA A 96 -2.01 -5.80 8.05
N VAL A 97 -3.24 -5.88 8.53
CA VAL A 97 -3.61 -6.70 9.70
C VAL A 97 -3.34 -8.18 9.44
N ASN A 98 -3.66 -8.66 8.24
CA ASN A 98 -3.39 -10.06 7.86
C ASN A 98 -1.89 -10.37 7.86
N GLN A 99 -1.04 -9.39 7.58
CA GLN A 99 0.41 -9.54 7.63
C GLN A 99 1.01 -9.35 9.03
N GLY A 100 0.20 -9.05 10.02
CA GLY A 100 0.64 -8.91 11.40
C GLY A 100 0.79 -7.47 11.89
N TRP A 101 0.34 -6.48 11.14
CA TRP A 101 0.31 -5.11 11.64
C TRP A 101 -0.76 -4.94 12.72
N ARG A 102 -0.41 -4.21 13.76
CA ARG A 102 -1.35 -3.88 14.85
C ARG A 102 -1.49 -2.37 14.93
N LYS A 103 -2.73 -1.91 14.90
CA LYS A 103 -3.03 -0.49 15.12
C LYS A 103 -2.73 -0.13 16.57
N ARG A 104 -1.93 0.88 16.75
CA ARG A 104 -1.62 1.45 18.07
C ARG A 104 -2.57 2.57 18.41
#